data_92a8804eba635698dc10da28276e3248
#
_entry.id   92a8804eba635698dc10da28276e3248
#
_cell.length_a   1.000
_cell.length_b   1.000
_cell.length_c   1.000
_cell.angle_alpha   90.00
_cell.angle_beta   90.00
_cell.angle_gamma   90.00
#
_symmetry.space_group_name_H-M   'P 1'
#
loop_
_entity.id
_entity.type
_entity.pdbx_description
1 polymer ?
#
loop_
_entity_poly.entity_id
_entity_poly.type
_entity_poly.pdbx_seq_one_letter_code
_entity_poly.pdbx_strand_id
1 'polypeptide(L)'
;MPKILGIDLGTTNSCMSIIEGGEPRVIENAEGNRTTPSVVGINPRSNERYVGTTAKRQAVTNPDNTVFSVKRFMGMKFDHDSVSRNKGLVPYSVVAPVSYTHLTLPTKRIV
;
A
#
# COMPACT_ATOMS: atom_id res chain seq x y z
N MET A 1 28.83 -1.22 -9.03
CA MET A 1 27.81 -0.37 -9.64
C MET A 1 26.56 -0.35 -8.78
N PRO A 2 26.04 0.83 -8.45
CA PRO A 2 24.76 0.89 -7.74
C PRO A 2 23.64 0.32 -8.62
N LYS A 3 22.78 -0.47 -8.01
CA LYS A 3 21.60 -1.00 -8.68
C LYS A 3 20.42 -0.06 -8.42
N ILE A 4 19.60 0.14 -9.44
CA ILE A 4 18.41 0.96 -9.34
C ILE A 4 17.19 0.04 -9.31
N LEU A 5 16.37 0.18 -8.27
CA LEU A 5 15.13 -0.56 -8.13
C LEU A 5 13.97 0.33 -8.62
N GLY A 6 13.25 -0.16 -9.63
CA GLY A 6 12.02 0.48 -10.08
C GLY A 6 10.82 -0.12 -9.39
N ILE A 7 9.92 0.72 -8.90
CA ILE A 7 8.68 0.27 -8.25
C ILE A 7 7.50 0.93 -8.94
N ASP A 8 6.58 0.11 -9.44
CA ASP A 8 5.28 0.56 -9.92
C ASP A 8 4.27 0.31 -8.81
N LEU A 9 3.91 1.37 -8.11
CA LEU A 9 2.98 1.29 -6.99
C LEU A 9 1.56 1.48 -7.51
N GLY A 10 0.92 0.38 -7.88
CA GLY A 10 -0.44 0.39 -8.39
C GLY A 10 -1.49 0.45 -7.27
N THR A 11 -2.71 0.81 -7.62
CA THR A 11 -3.84 0.87 -6.67
C THR A 11 -4.16 -0.50 -6.09
N THR A 12 -4.12 -1.53 -6.92
CA THR A 12 -4.47 -2.90 -6.55
C THR A 12 -3.25 -3.78 -6.34
N ASN A 13 -2.26 -3.66 -7.25
CA ASN A 13 -1.04 -4.47 -7.21
C ASN A 13 0.17 -3.60 -7.48
N SER A 14 1.27 -3.95 -6.85
CA SER A 14 2.58 -3.31 -7.04
C SER A 14 3.55 -4.27 -7.72
N CYS A 15 4.53 -3.73 -8.40
CA CYS A 15 5.52 -4.51 -9.14
C CYS A 15 6.90 -3.89 -8.97
N MET A 16 7.93 -4.74 -8.86
CA MET A 16 9.32 -4.30 -8.74
C MET A 16 10.12 -4.76 -9.95
N SER A 17 11.06 -3.93 -10.38
CA SER A 17 11.95 -4.30 -11.49
C SER A 17 13.34 -3.70 -11.30
N ILE A 18 14.31 -4.37 -11.93
CA ILE A 18 15.70 -3.90 -12.02
C ILE A 18 16.14 -3.94 -13.48
N ILE A 19 17.20 -3.21 -13.79
CA ILE A 19 17.89 -3.34 -15.07
C ILE A 19 19.02 -4.33 -14.89
N GLU A 20 19.01 -5.40 -15.65
CA GLU A 20 20.03 -6.44 -15.61
C GLU A 20 20.48 -6.75 -17.04
N GLY A 21 21.79 -6.60 -17.30
CA GLY A 21 22.32 -6.79 -18.64
C GLY A 21 21.76 -5.83 -19.70
N GLY A 22 21.36 -4.62 -19.29
CA GLY A 22 20.75 -3.63 -20.18
C GLY A 22 19.27 -3.82 -20.45
N GLU A 23 18.66 -4.83 -19.82
CA GLU A 23 17.23 -5.12 -20.01
C GLU A 23 16.47 -5.05 -18.69
N PRO A 24 15.22 -4.56 -18.70
CA PRO A 24 14.39 -4.56 -17.49
C PRO A 24 13.96 -5.99 -17.14
N ARG A 25 14.04 -6.32 -15.85
CA ARG A 25 13.62 -7.61 -15.33
C ARG A 25 12.73 -7.41 -14.12
N VAL A 26 11.54 -8.01 -14.14
CA VAL A 26 10.63 -8.02 -13.01
C VAL A 26 11.17 -8.96 -11.92
N ILE A 27 11.20 -8.47 -10.69
CA ILE A 27 11.66 -9.24 -9.53
C ILE A 27 10.46 -9.92 -8.88
N GLU A 28 10.62 -11.19 -8.54
CA GLU A 28 9.62 -11.91 -7.76
C GLU A 28 9.68 -11.48 -6.29
N ASN A 29 8.53 -11.47 -5.61
CA ASN A 29 8.46 -11.21 -4.19
C ASN A 29 8.84 -12.45 -3.37
N ALA A 30 8.76 -12.36 -2.05
CA ALA A 30 9.13 -13.46 -1.16
C ALA A 30 8.29 -14.73 -1.38
N GLU A 31 7.07 -14.58 -1.90
CA GLU A 31 6.17 -15.71 -2.20
C GLU A 31 6.36 -16.25 -3.62
N GLY A 32 7.29 -15.71 -4.39
CA GLY A 32 7.55 -16.14 -5.76
C GLY A 32 6.63 -15.55 -6.81
N ASN A 33 5.90 -14.49 -6.49
CA ASN A 33 5.00 -13.82 -7.43
C ASN A 33 5.64 -12.56 -8.00
N ARG A 34 5.33 -12.23 -9.24
CA ARG A 34 5.84 -11.02 -9.92
C ARG A 34 5.12 -9.76 -9.51
N THR A 35 3.91 -9.88 -8.96
CA THR A 35 3.15 -8.76 -8.43
C THR A 35 2.87 -8.98 -6.96
N THR A 36 2.77 -7.88 -6.22
CA THR A 36 2.45 -7.88 -4.79
C THR A 36 1.17 -7.10 -4.60
N PRO A 37 0.14 -7.67 -3.95
CA PRO A 37 -1.06 -6.89 -3.65
C PRO A 37 -0.71 -5.63 -2.85
N SER A 38 -1.28 -4.50 -3.25
CA SER A 38 -1.06 -3.21 -2.57
C SER A 38 -1.91 -3.14 -1.30
N VAL A 39 -1.62 -4.04 -0.37
CA VAL A 39 -2.36 -4.22 0.88
C VAL A 39 -1.37 -4.29 2.03
N VAL A 40 -1.65 -3.55 3.08
CA VAL A 40 -0.84 -3.53 4.30
C VAL A 40 -1.76 -3.72 5.50
N GLY A 41 -1.38 -4.60 6.40
CA GLY A 41 -2.13 -4.85 7.62
C GLY A 41 -1.23 -4.84 8.85
N ILE A 42 -1.84 -4.66 10.00
CA ILE A 42 -1.15 -4.74 11.28
C ILE A 42 -1.99 -5.54 12.28
N ASN A 43 -1.31 -6.41 13.03
CA ASN A 43 -1.95 -7.09 14.15
C ASN A 43 -1.92 -6.16 15.37
N PRO A 44 -3.08 -5.68 15.86
CA PRO A 44 -3.08 -4.71 16.97
C PRO A 44 -2.58 -5.29 18.29
N ARG A 45 -2.57 -6.62 18.44
CA ARG A 45 -2.12 -7.28 19.66
C ARG A 45 -0.60 -7.45 19.70
N SER A 46 -0.01 -7.87 18.58
CA SER A 46 1.43 -8.18 18.51
C SER A 46 2.25 -7.11 17.79
N ASN A 47 1.60 -6.10 17.17
CA ASN A 47 2.22 -5.11 16.28
C ASN A 47 2.92 -5.74 15.08
N GLU A 48 2.58 -6.97 14.73
CA GLU A 48 3.12 -7.62 13.54
C GLU A 48 2.54 -6.97 12.29
N ARG A 49 3.41 -6.69 11.32
CA ARG A 49 3.01 -6.06 10.06
C ARG A 49 2.91 -7.10 8.95
N TYR A 50 1.88 -6.96 8.14
CA TYR A 50 1.66 -7.81 6.97
C TYR A 50 1.69 -6.95 5.73
N VAL A 51 2.31 -7.45 4.67
CA VAL A 51 2.38 -6.77 3.37
C VAL A 51 2.06 -7.78 2.27
N GLY A 52 1.28 -7.32 1.28
CA GLY A 52 0.99 -8.11 0.10
C GLY A 52 0.00 -9.24 0.37
N THR A 53 0.31 -10.44 -0.11
CA THR A 53 -0.59 -11.59 -0.04
C THR A 53 -0.98 -11.94 1.39
N THR A 54 -0.05 -11.90 2.32
CA THR A 54 -0.32 -12.16 3.74
C THR A 54 -1.32 -11.15 4.31
N ALA A 55 -1.13 -9.87 3.99
CA ALA A 55 -2.06 -8.82 4.41
C ALA A 55 -3.44 -9.04 3.82
N LYS A 56 -3.51 -9.39 2.55
CA LYS A 56 -4.78 -9.64 1.86
C LYS A 56 -5.54 -10.82 2.45
N ARG A 57 -4.84 -11.89 2.81
CA ARG A 57 -5.45 -13.08 3.40
C ARG A 57 -6.05 -12.81 4.77
N GLN A 58 -5.35 -12.04 5.62
CA GLN A 58 -5.82 -11.75 6.96
C GLN A 58 -6.85 -10.61 7.01
N ALA A 59 -7.12 -9.93 5.88
CA ALA A 59 -8.09 -8.84 5.82
C ALA A 59 -9.49 -9.30 6.23
N VAL A 60 -9.86 -10.55 5.95
CA VAL A 60 -11.18 -11.12 6.30
C VAL A 60 -11.39 -11.11 7.82
N THR A 61 -10.33 -11.39 8.58
CA THR A 61 -10.41 -11.45 10.05
C THR A 61 -9.97 -10.15 10.73
N ASN A 62 -9.40 -9.21 9.99
CA ASN A 62 -8.85 -7.97 10.54
C ASN A 62 -9.10 -6.78 9.60
N PRO A 63 -10.37 -6.51 9.22
CA PRO A 63 -10.65 -5.49 8.22
C PRO A 63 -10.34 -4.07 8.68
N ASP A 64 -10.49 -3.77 9.98
CA ASP A 64 -10.28 -2.41 10.51
C ASP A 64 -8.81 -1.98 10.48
N ASN A 65 -7.89 -2.93 10.49
CA ASN A 65 -6.45 -2.68 10.52
C ASN A 65 -5.74 -3.16 9.25
N THR A 66 -6.49 -3.32 8.16
CA THR A 66 -5.96 -3.71 6.86
C THR A 66 -6.29 -2.63 5.85
N VAL A 67 -5.25 -2.02 5.26
CA VAL A 67 -5.39 -0.87 4.37
C VAL A 67 -5.11 -1.32 2.94
N PHE A 68 -6.03 -1.00 2.03
CA PHE A 68 -5.90 -1.26 0.60
C PHE A 68 -6.50 -0.10 -0.20
N SER A 69 -6.18 -0.03 -1.49
CA SER A 69 -6.67 1.03 -2.39
C SER A 69 -6.37 2.45 -1.87
N VAL A 70 -5.32 2.60 -1.06
CA VAL A 70 -4.95 3.88 -0.45
C VAL A 70 -4.59 4.91 -1.50
N LYS A 71 -4.08 4.48 -2.65
CA LYS A 71 -3.69 5.37 -3.73
C LYS A 71 -4.85 6.28 -4.19
N ARG A 72 -6.09 5.85 -4.00
CA ARG A 72 -7.28 6.65 -4.33
C ARG A 72 -7.42 7.89 -3.45
N PHE A 73 -6.81 7.88 -2.26
CA PHE A 73 -6.83 9.00 -1.32
C PHE A 73 -5.57 9.87 -1.38
N MET A 74 -4.51 9.35 -1.99
CA MET A 74 -3.21 10.03 -2.01
C MET A 74 -3.27 11.35 -2.78
N GLY A 75 -2.68 12.40 -2.20
CA GLY A 75 -2.63 13.71 -2.82
C GLY A 75 -3.94 14.49 -2.79
N MET A 76 -5.00 13.95 -2.15
CA MET A 76 -6.29 14.60 -2.07
C MET A 76 -6.52 15.23 -0.70
N LYS A 77 -7.26 16.35 -0.67
CA LYS A 77 -7.71 16.93 0.59
C LYS A 77 -8.80 16.05 1.19
N PHE A 78 -8.85 15.98 2.51
CA PHE A 78 -9.82 15.15 3.23
C PHE A 78 -11.28 15.45 2.82
N ASP A 79 -11.62 16.71 2.60
CA ASP A 79 -12.97 17.16 2.22
C ASP A 79 -13.28 17.04 0.71
N HIS A 80 -12.35 16.50 -0.08
CA HIS A 80 -12.57 16.29 -1.51
C HIS A 80 -13.70 15.29 -1.74
N ASP A 81 -14.54 15.52 -2.76
CA ASP A 81 -15.68 14.64 -3.06
C ASP A 81 -15.27 13.20 -3.32
N SER A 82 -14.14 13.00 -3.99
CA SER A 82 -13.61 11.66 -4.25
C SER A 82 -13.27 10.91 -2.96
N VAL A 83 -12.74 11.63 -1.94
CA VAL A 83 -12.43 11.05 -0.63
C VAL A 83 -13.72 10.62 0.06
N SER A 84 -14.75 11.46 0.06
CA SER A 84 -16.04 11.13 0.68
C SER A 84 -16.68 9.90 0.04
N ARG A 85 -16.61 9.78 -1.27
CA ARG A 85 -17.14 8.60 -1.99
C ARG A 85 -16.33 7.35 -1.69
N ASN A 86 -15.00 7.45 -1.72
CA ASN A 86 -14.12 6.30 -1.51
C ASN A 86 -14.10 5.82 -0.05
N LYS A 87 -14.30 6.72 0.91
CA LYS A 87 -14.41 6.35 2.34
C LYS A 87 -15.49 5.31 2.60
N GLY A 88 -16.62 5.42 1.91
CA GLY A 88 -17.72 4.48 2.06
C GLY A 88 -17.45 3.10 1.47
N LEU A 89 -16.40 2.95 0.68
CA LEU A 89 -16.05 1.70 0.00
C LEU A 89 -14.99 0.88 0.74
N VAL A 90 -14.42 1.42 1.82
CA VAL A 90 -13.34 0.76 2.55
C VAL A 90 -13.73 0.53 4.02
N PRO A 91 -13.30 -0.60 4.62
CA PRO A 91 -13.63 -0.92 6.01
C PRO A 91 -12.79 -0.17 7.04
N TYR A 92 -11.63 0.33 6.65
CA TYR A 92 -10.77 1.09 7.55
C TYR A 92 -11.19 2.56 7.63
N SER A 93 -10.84 3.24 8.73
CA SER A 93 -11.19 4.63 8.96
C SER A 93 -10.25 5.57 8.24
N VAL A 94 -10.81 6.57 7.56
CA VAL A 94 -10.07 7.66 6.95
C VAL A 94 -10.39 8.91 7.73
N VAL A 95 -9.37 9.53 8.34
CA VAL A 95 -9.54 10.68 9.22
C VAL A 95 -8.75 11.87 8.71
N ALA A 96 -9.22 13.07 9.06
CA ALA A 96 -8.53 14.30 8.69
C ALA A 96 -7.23 14.43 9.51
N PRO A 97 -6.09 14.69 8.85
CA PRO A 97 -4.83 14.93 9.57
C PRO A 97 -4.87 16.28 10.30
N VAL A 98 -4.26 16.31 11.47
CA VAL A 98 -4.23 17.54 12.29
C VAL A 98 -3.34 18.62 11.66
N SER A 99 -2.25 18.21 11.01
CA SER A 99 -1.20 19.11 10.53
C SER A 99 -1.03 19.16 9.02
N TYR A 100 -1.75 18.31 8.24
CA TYR A 100 -1.56 18.19 6.80
C TYR A 100 -2.85 18.47 6.04
N THR A 101 -2.71 19.10 4.87
CA THR A 101 -3.84 19.38 3.99
C THR A 101 -4.13 18.26 3.00
N HIS A 102 -3.18 17.35 2.80
CA HIS A 102 -3.31 16.23 1.87
C HIS A 102 -3.06 14.92 2.58
N LEU A 103 -3.73 13.86 2.10
CA LEU A 103 -3.53 12.51 2.61
C LEU A 103 -2.24 11.93 2.01
N THR A 104 -1.38 11.40 2.87
CA THR A 104 -0.13 10.76 2.46
C THR A 104 0.12 9.52 3.31
N LEU A 105 0.95 8.60 2.79
CA LEU A 105 1.40 7.47 3.58
C LEU A 105 2.55 7.90 4.50
N PRO A 106 2.63 7.35 5.73
CA PRO A 106 3.74 7.64 6.64
C PRO A 106 5.02 6.94 6.17
N THR A 107 5.83 7.65 5.39
CA THR A 107 7.04 7.10 4.75
C THR A 107 8.06 6.54 5.73
N LYS A 108 8.12 7.07 6.94
CA LYS A 108 9.06 6.59 7.96
C LYS A 108 8.78 5.17 8.45
N ARG A 109 7.60 4.62 8.16
CA ARG A 109 7.18 3.29 8.61
C ARG A 109 7.12 2.27 7.49
N ILE A 110 7.40 2.66 6.27
CA ILE A 110 7.34 1.79 5.10
C ILE A 110 8.70 1.11 4.84
N VAL A 111 9.74 1.66 5.37
CA VAL A 111 11.11 1.16 5.21
C VAL A 111 11.42 0.10 6.25
#